data_176fd76d56f1baa3dd7e56019915467a
#
_entry.id   176fd76d56f1baa3dd7e56019915467a
#
_cell.length_a   1.000
_cell.length_b   1.000
_cell.length_c   1.000
_cell.angle_alpha   90.00
_cell.angle_beta   90.00
_cell.angle_gamma   90.00
#
_symmetry.space_group_name_H-M   'P 1'
#
loop_
_entity.id
_entity.type
_entity.pdbx_description
1 polymer ?
#
loop_
_entity_poly.entity_id
_entity_poly.type
_entity_poly.pdbx_seq_one_letter_code
_entity_poly.pdbx_strand_id
1 'polypeptide(L)'
;MIIAPERHGSDRIIAFSDAVVAIAITILLLPLADLEMPADGKVTTLFTENAAKFGGLTLSWVIIALFWFGHHRLFDSINIVDRPLMWLDFAWLFAIALMPLPTNIVTENDSTSQVVGFYVGWMALISLLMTLMLWHARRAPGIMDPEVVDSQAGREGWYRSLLITGVFLIVFVIALLMPQGATWFLLLQLAVDPIAARLARR
;
A
#
# COMPACT_ATOMS: atom_id res chain seq x y z
N MET A 1 35.99 18.09 -11.86
CA MET A 1 34.81 17.46 -12.45
C MET A 1 34.49 16.26 -11.56
N ILE A 2 33.67 16.46 -10.54
CA ILE A 2 33.27 15.41 -9.58
C ILE A 2 32.13 14.65 -10.28
N ILE A 3 32.43 13.45 -10.77
CA ILE A 3 31.41 12.53 -11.29
C ILE A 3 30.67 12.02 -10.05
N ALA A 4 29.41 12.41 -9.92
CA ALA A 4 28.53 11.86 -8.87
C ALA A 4 28.52 10.33 -8.99
N PRO A 5 28.56 9.58 -7.87
CA PRO A 5 28.46 8.13 -7.92
C PRO A 5 27.16 7.73 -8.62
N GLU A 6 27.30 6.86 -9.61
CA GLU A 6 26.21 6.44 -10.49
C GLU A 6 25.12 5.74 -9.67
N ARG A 7 23.93 6.36 -9.53
CA ARG A 7 22.68 5.77 -8.96
C ARG A 7 22.06 4.69 -9.85
N HIS A 8 22.77 4.20 -10.85
CA HIS A 8 22.27 3.29 -11.89
C HIS A 8 21.59 2.00 -11.35
N GLY A 9 21.97 1.54 -10.18
CA GLY A 9 21.37 0.33 -9.58
C GLY A 9 19.99 0.59 -8.97
N SER A 10 19.82 1.68 -8.24
CA SER A 10 18.55 2.04 -7.60
C SER A 10 17.51 2.47 -8.64
N ASP A 11 17.90 3.26 -9.66
CA ASP A 11 17.00 3.73 -10.72
C ASP A 11 16.35 2.57 -11.50
N ARG A 12 17.12 1.49 -11.74
CA ARG A 12 16.59 0.30 -12.43
C ARG A 12 15.57 -0.48 -11.58
N ILE A 13 15.81 -0.57 -10.27
CA ILE A 13 14.88 -1.23 -9.34
C ILE A 13 13.60 -0.40 -9.22
N ILE A 14 13.72 0.93 -9.08
CA ILE A 14 12.57 1.85 -9.04
C ILE A 14 11.73 1.69 -10.31
N ALA A 15 12.34 1.75 -11.49
CA ALA A 15 11.63 1.62 -12.76
C ALA A 15 10.94 0.24 -12.90
N PHE A 16 11.56 -0.84 -12.40
CA PHE A 16 10.94 -2.16 -12.38
C PHE A 16 9.75 -2.20 -11.41
N SER A 17 9.90 -1.67 -10.20
CA SER A 17 8.84 -1.63 -9.20
C SER A 17 7.64 -0.79 -9.68
N ASP A 18 7.90 0.38 -10.29
CA ASP A 18 6.86 1.22 -10.89
C ASP A 18 6.08 0.49 -11.98
N ALA A 19 6.78 -0.26 -12.85
CA ALA A 19 6.14 -1.06 -13.89
C ALA A 19 5.24 -2.17 -13.30
N VAL A 20 5.70 -2.89 -12.27
CA VAL A 20 4.90 -3.94 -11.60
C VAL A 20 3.66 -3.35 -10.95
N VAL A 21 3.80 -2.22 -10.24
CA VAL A 21 2.65 -1.55 -9.60
C VAL A 21 1.67 -1.02 -10.63
N ALA A 22 2.15 -0.45 -11.75
CA ALA A 22 1.28 0.02 -12.83
C ALA A 22 0.46 -1.12 -13.44
N ILE A 23 1.05 -2.29 -13.64
CA ILE A 23 0.34 -3.49 -14.11
C ILE A 23 -0.68 -3.95 -13.07
N ALA A 24 -0.30 -4.03 -11.79
CA ALA A 24 -1.19 -4.46 -10.72
C ALA A 24 -2.44 -3.56 -10.61
N ILE A 25 -2.27 -2.24 -10.68
CA ILE A 25 -3.37 -1.26 -10.67
C ILE A 25 -4.32 -1.44 -11.86
N THR A 26 -3.79 -1.76 -13.05
CA THR A 26 -4.63 -1.95 -14.24
C THR A 26 -5.39 -3.28 -14.21
N ILE A 27 -4.74 -4.37 -13.79
CA ILE A 27 -5.37 -5.69 -13.65
C ILE A 27 -6.48 -5.64 -12.59
N LEU A 28 -6.30 -4.86 -11.52
CA LEU A 28 -7.30 -4.68 -10.48
C LEU A 28 -8.66 -4.24 -11.03
N LEU A 29 -8.69 -3.45 -12.10
CA LEU A 29 -9.92 -2.91 -12.70
C LEU A 29 -10.52 -3.83 -13.78
N LEU A 30 -9.84 -4.92 -14.14
CA LEU A 30 -10.30 -5.85 -15.17
C LEU A 30 -11.73 -6.40 -14.91
N PRO A 31 -12.14 -6.72 -13.65
CA PRO A 31 -13.50 -7.19 -13.39
C PRO A 31 -14.62 -6.19 -13.74
N LEU A 32 -14.29 -4.90 -13.93
CA LEU A 32 -15.25 -3.90 -14.41
C LEU A 32 -15.51 -4.03 -15.93
N ALA A 33 -14.56 -4.55 -16.69
CA ALA A 33 -14.70 -4.75 -18.12
C ALA A 33 -15.64 -5.93 -18.46
N ASP A 34 -15.83 -6.85 -17.50
CA ASP A 34 -16.68 -8.03 -17.64
C ASP A 34 -18.14 -7.79 -17.20
N LEU A 35 -18.49 -6.52 -16.84
CA LEU A 35 -19.86 -6.18 -16.45
C LEU A 35 -20.78 -6.17 -17.65
N GLU A 36 -21.88 -6.95 -17.56
CA GLU A 36 -22.92 -6.99 -18.56
C GLU A 36 -23.93 -5.84 -18.36
N MET A 37 -24.46 -5.33 -19.45
CA MET A 37 -25.52 -4.31 -19.39
C MET A 37 -26.81 -4.90 -18.81
N PRO A 38 -27.46 -4.21 -17.86
CA PRO A 38 -28.75 -4.60 -17.33
C PRO A 38 -29.83 -4.73 -18.40
N ALA A 39 -30.84 -5.56 -18.14
CA ALA A 39 -31.93 -5.83 -19.09
C ALA A 39 -32.71 -4.58 -19.51
N ASP A 40 -32.73 -3.52 -18.69
CA ASP A 40 -33.38 -2.24 -18.98
C ASP A 40 -32.53 -1.30 -19.86
N GLY A 41 -31.29 -1.69 -20.18
CA GLY A 41 -30.35 -0.95 -21.01
C GLY A 41 -29.85 0.37 -20.40
N LYS A 42 -30.06 0.60 -19.08
CA LYS A 42 -29.68 1.86 -18.44
C LYS A 42 -28.33 1.76 -17.74
N VAL A 43 -27.44 2.69 -18.05
CA VAL A 43 -26.12 2.82 -17.39
C VAL A 43 -26.26 3.13 -15.89
N THR A 44 -27.31 3.87 -15.48
CA THR A 44 -27.57 4.15 -14.06
C THR A 44 -27.85 2.87 -13.26
N THR A 45 -28.59 1.92 -13.83
CA THR A 45 -28.88 0.62 -13.23
C THR A 45 -27.60 -0.21 -13.10
N LEU A 46 -26.71 -0.18 -14.12
CA LEU A 46 -25.40 -0.83 -14.05
C LEU A 46 -24.60 -0.38 -12.83
N PHE A 47 -24.52 0.94 -12.60
CA PHE A 47 -23.77 1.48 -11.45
C PHE A 47 -24.44 1.18 -10.11
N THR A 48 -25.76 1.24 -10.03
CA THR A 48 -26.47 0.98 -8.76
C THR A 48 -26.42 -0.47 -8.37
N GLU A 49 -26.58 -1.40 -9.31
CA GLU A 49 -26.51 -2.85 -9.06
C GLU A 49 -25.07 -3.31 -8.71
N ASN A 50 -24.05 -2.62 -9.23
CA ASN A 50 -22.65 -2.97 -9.00
C ASN A 50 -21.93 -1.97 -8.07
N ALA A 51 -22.66 -1.16 -7.29
CA ALA A 51 -22.08 -0.08 -6.47
C ALA A 51 -21.02 -0.59 -5.48
N ALA A 52 -21.22 -1.74 -4.85
CA ALA A 52 -20.26 -2.36 -3.94
C ALA A 52 -18.96 -2.75 -4.66
N LYS A 53 -19.07 -3.32 -5.87
CA LYS A 53 -17.93 -3.71 -6.72
C LYS A 53 -17.13 -2.48 -7.14
N PHE A 54 -17.79 -1.44 -7.67
CA PHE A 54 -17.15 -0.17 -8.01
C PHE A 54 -16.46 0.47 -6.80
N GLY A 55 -17.14 0.52 -5.65
CA GLY A 55 -16.60 1.08 -4.42
C GLY A 55 -15.36 0.34 -3.92
N GLY A 56 -15.42 -1.00 -3.85
CA GLY A 56 -14.32 -1.83 -3.38
C GLY A 56 -13.09 -1.79 -4.28
N LEU A 57 -13.29 -1.84 -5.60
CA LEU A 57 -12.20 -1.72 -6.59
C LEU A 57 -11.56 -0.33 -6.56
N THR A 58 -12.37 0.74 -6.47
CA THR A 58 -11.87 2.11 -6.35
C THR A 58 -11.09 2.31 -5.06
N LEU A 59 -11.58 1.80 -3.94
CA LEU A 59 -10.89 1.86 -2.65
C LEU A 59 -9.52 1.15 -2.74
N SER A 60 -9.49 -0.07 -3.28
CA SER A 60 -8.25 -0.84 -3.44
C SER A 60 -7.26 -0.14 -4.36
N TRP A 61 -7.74 0.48 -5.46
CA TRP A 61 -6.93 1.28 -6.37
C TRP A 61 -6.26 2.45 -5.64
N VAL A 62 -7.04 3.21 -4.86
CA VAL A 62 -6.52 4.34 -4.06
C VAL A 62 -5.48 3.86 -3.05
N ILE A 63 -5.74 2.73 -2.37
CA ILE A 63 -4.81 2.18 -1.37
C ILE A 63 -3.50 1.75 -2.03
N ILE A 64 -3.53 1.07 -3.18
CA ILE A 64 -2.31 0.71 -3.91
C ILE A 64 -1.54 1.98 -4.32
N ALA A 65 -2.23 3.01 -4.82
CA ALA A 65 -1.60 4.28 -5.16
C ALA A 65 -0.91 4.94 -3.95
N LEU A 66 -1.55 4.91 -2.77
CA LEU A 66 -0.95 5.42 -1.52
C LEU A 66 0.28 4.60 -1.10
N PHE A 67 0.25 3.29 -1.22
CA PHE A 67 1.41 2.43 -0.97
C PHE A 67 2.54 2.72 -1.96
N TRP A 68 2.22 2.90 -3.25
CA TRP A 68 3.20 3.29 -4.26
C TRP A 68 3.87 4.63 -3.95
N PHE A 69 3.11 5.66 -3.57
CA PHE A 69 3.68 6.94 -3.15
C PHE A 69 4.65 6.79 -1.96
N GLY A 70 4.31 5.93 -0.99
CA GLY A 70 5.19 5.62 0.13
C GLY A 70 6.48 4.93 -0.30
N HIS A 71 6.37 3.93 -1.18
CA HIS A 71 7.48 3.17 -1.76
C HIS A 71 8.41 4.09 -2.57
N HIS A 72 7.84 4.89 -3.47
CA HIS A 72 8.60 5.83 -4.30
C HIS A 72 9.43 6.81 -3.43
N ARG A 73 8.81 7.41 -2.41
CA ARG A 73 9.51 8.30 -1.46
C ARG A 73 10.63 7.59 -0.68
N LEU A 74 10.43 6.33 -0.30
CA LEU A 74 11.47 5.54 0.38
C LEU A 74 12.67 5.37 -0.55
N PHE A 75 12.44 4.90 -1.78
CA PHE A 75 13.53 4.63 -2.74
C PHE A 75 14.23 5.89 -3.23
N ASP A 76 13.55 7.05 -3.30
CA ASP A 76 14.16 8.35 -3.57
C ASP A 76 15.20 8.76 -2.50
N SER A 77 15.06 8.26 -1.28
CA SER A 77 15.96 8.54 -0.16
C SER A 77 17.08 7.50 0.02
N ILE A 78 17.11 6.46 -0.82
CA ILE A 78 18.07 5.36 -0.78
C ILE A 78 19.22 5.63 -1.74
N ASN A 79 20.46 5.55 -1.24
CA ASN A 79 21.67 5.71 -2.04
C ASN A 79 22.15 4.39 -2.65
N ILE A 80 22.03 3.29 -1.89
CA ILE A 80 22.51 1.95 -2.28
C ILE A 80 21.44 0.92 -1.91
N VAL A 81 21.16 -0.01 -2.83
CA VAL A 81 20.27 -1.16 -2.57
C VAL A 81 21.11 -2.38 -2.27
N ASP A 82 20.99 -2.90 -1.06
CA ASP A 82 21.60 -4.17 -0.65
C ASP A 82 20.69 -5.38 -0.91
N ARG A 83 21.22 -6.59 -0.73
CA ARG A 83 20.45 -7.83 -0.96
C ARG A 83 19.22 -7.96 -0.07
N PRO A 84 19.27 -7.72 1.25
CA PRO A 84 18.08 -7.78 2.10
C PRO A 84 16.98 -6.82 1.66
N LEU A 85 17.32 -5.57 1.33
CA LEU A 85 16.35 -4.57 0.85
C LEU A 85 15.70 -5.00 -0.46
N MET A 86 16.50 -5.55 -1.40
CA MET A 86 15.99 -6.07 -2.67
C MET A 86 15.00 -7.22 -2.47
N TRP A 87 15.25 -8.16 -1.54
CA TRP A 87 14.31 -9.24 -1.25
C TRP A 87 13.04 -8.77 -0.57
N LEU A 88 13.13 -7.76 0.30
CA LEU A 88 11.94 -7.12 0.90
C LEU A 88 11.12 -6.41 -0.16
N ASP A 89 11.76 -5.73 -1.11
CA ASP A 89 11.09 -5.08 -2.24
C ASP A 89 10.36 -6.10 -3.12
N PHE A 90 11.02 -7.21 -3.50
CA PHE A 90 10.36 -8.28 -4.24
C PHE A 90 9.18 -8.90 -3.49
N ALA A 91 9.28 -9.09 -2.18
CA ALA A 91 8.17 -9.59 -1.37
C ALA A 91 7.01 -8.57 -1.35
N TRP A 92 7.31 -7.28 -1.25
CA TRP A 92 6.33 -6.21 -1.31
C TRP A 92 5.65 -6.15 -2.69
N LEU A 93 6.42 -6.19 -3.78
CA LEU A 93 5.91 -6.22 -5.15
C LEU A 93 5.01 -7.44 -5.41
N PHE A 94 5.41 -8.61 -4.90
CA PHE A 94 4.58 -9.82 -4.99
C PHE A 94 3.23 -9.63 -4.27
N ALA A 95 3.25 -9.03 -3.07
CA ALA A 95 2.03 -8.75 -2.33
C ALA A 95 1.13 -7.72 -3.04
N ILE A 96 1.72 -6.68 -3.67
CA ILE A 96 0.98 -5.72 -4.51
C ILE A 96 0.39 -6.39 -5.76
N ALA A 97 1.18 -7.20 -6.46
CA ALA A 97 0.72 -7.89 -7.68
C ALA A 97 -0.46 -8.87 -7.41
N LEU A 98 -0.52 -9.44 -6.21
CA LEU A 98 -1.63 -10.30 -5.78
C LEU A 98 -2.83 -9.53 -5.20
N MET A 99 -2.77 -8.21 -5.05
CA MET A 99 -3.87 -7.40 -4.48
C MET A 99 -5.23 -7.56 -5.20
N PRO A 100 -5.31 -7.83 -6.51
CA PRO A 100 -6.59 -8.15 -7.17
C PRO A 100 -7.33 -9.33 -6.52
N LEU A 101 -6.63 -10.35 -6.00
CA LEU A 101 -7.24 -11.52 -5.38
C LEU A 101 -8.06 -11.18 -4.12
N PRO A 102 -7.49 -10.59 -3.04
CA PRO A 102 -8.28 -10.22 -1.88
C PRO A 102 -9.35 -9.17 -2.20
N THR A 103 -9.12 -8.29 -3.18
CA THR A 103 -10.11 -7.31 -3.61
C THR A 103 -11.32 -7.99 -4.26
N ASN A 104 -11.13 -8.92 -5.19
CA ASN A 104 -12.23 -9.66 -5.79
C ASN A 104 -13.00 -10.46 -4.75
N ILE A 105 -12.29 -11.13 -3.82
CA ILE A 105 -12.94 -11.89 -2.76
C ILE A 105 -13.87 -10.99 -1.92
N VAL A 106 -13.42 -9.79 -1.53
CA VAL A 106 -14.22 -8.90 -0.67
C VAL A 106 -15.37 -8.20 -1.42
N THR A 107 -15.24 -8.02 -2.74
CA THR A 107 -16.28 -7.36 -3.55
C THR A 107 -17.35 -8.31 -4.08
N GLU A 108 -17.06 -9.61 -4.16
CA GLU A 108 -17.96 -10.62 -4.73
C GLU A 108 -18.61 -11.54 -3.69
N ASN A 109 -18.20 -11.43 -2.43
CA ASN A 109 -18.73 -12.28 -1.34
C ASN A 109 -19.29 -11.47 -0.19
N ASP A 110 -20.10 -12.13 0.62
CA ASP A 110 -20.63 -11.54 1.88
C ASP A 110 -19.49 -11.13 2.82
N SER A 111 -19.71 -10.05 3.56
CA SER A 111 -18.74 -9.50 4.52
C SER A 111 -18.60 -10.38 5.77
N THR A 112 -18.08 -11.58 5.62
CA THR A 112 -17.73 -12.47 6.73
C THR A 112 -16.39 -12.10 7.35
N SER A 113 -16.13 -12.55 8.59
CA SER A 113 -14.84 -12.33 9.25
C SER A 113 -13.65 -12.86 8.44
N GLN A 114 -13.83 -13.98 7.73
CA GLN A 114 -12.78 -14.55 6.89
C GLN A 114 -12.50 -13.68 5.66
N VAL A 115 -13.54 -13.22 4.97
CA VAL A 115 -13.46 -12.40 3.76
C VAL A 115 -12.84 -11.04 4.06
N VAL A 116 -13.42 -10.32 5.03
CA VAL A 116 -12.91 -8.98 5.42
C VAL A 116 -11.55 -9.08 6.09
N GLY A 117 -11.35 -10.10 6.95
CA GLY A 117 -10.06 -10.36 7.60
C GLY A 117 -8.96 -10.66 6.60
N PHE A 118 -9.23 -11.47 5.56
CA PHE A 118 -8.23 -11.74 4.51
C PHE A 118 -7.83 -10.46 3.76
N TYR A 119 -8.80 -9.64 3.36
CA TYR A 119 -8.55 -8.37 2.66
C TYR A 119 -7.72 -7.39 3.50
N VAL A 120 -8.14 -7.13 4.75
CA VAL A 120 -7.42 -6.22 5.65
C VAL A 120 -6.07 -6.78 6.08
N GLY A 121 -5.98 -8.09 6.32
CA GLY A 121 -4.73 -8.78 6.64
C GLY A 121 -3.72 -8.69 5.51
N TRP A 122 -4.17 -8.74 4.25
CA TRP A 122 -3.31 -8.54 3.09
C TRP A 122 -2.74 -7.12 3.04
N MET A 123 -3.56 -6.09 3.31
CA MET A 123 -3.09 -4.71 3.42
C MET A 123 -2.11 -4.52 4.58
N ALA A 124 -2.37 -5.17 5.72
CA ALA A 124 -1.46 -5.18 6.86
C ALA A 124 -0.10 -5.78 6.49
N LEU A 125 -0.08 -6.86 5.70
CA LEU A 125 1.15 -7.49 5.19
C LEU A 125 1.93 -6.52 4.30
N ILE A 126 1.28 -5.87 3.33
CA ILE A 126 1.92 -4.88 2.43
C ILE A 126 2.52 -3.74 3.25
N SER A 127 1.77 -3.20 4.21
CA SER A 127 2.23 -2.12 5.09
C SER A 127 3.39 -2.55 5.98
N LEU A 128 3.35 -3.78 6.50
CA LEU A 128 4.43 -4.35 7.31
C LEU A 128 5.73 -4.49 6.49
N LEU A 129 5.65 -5.01 5.27
CA LEU A 129 6.81 -5.13 4.37
C LEU A 129 7.43 -3.76 4.08
N MET A 130 6.60 -2.74 3.84
CA MET A 130 7.06 -1.36 3.68
C MET A 130 7.79 -0.85 4.94
N THR A 131 7.22 -1.11 6.12
CA THR A 131 7.84 -0.71 7.39
C THR A 131 9.15 -1.44 7.63
N LEU A 132 9.26 -2.71 7.26
CA LEU A 132 10.50 -3.49 7.33
C LEU A 132 11.57 -2.96 6.37
N MET A 133 11.21 -2.59 5.14
CA MET A 133 12.13 -1.94 4.20
C MET A 133 12.68 -0.63 4.78
N LEU A 134 11.81 0.24 5.28
CA LEU A 134 12.20 1.50 5.88
C LEU A 134 13.06 1.29 7.15
N TRP A 135 12.70 0.32 8.00
CA TRP A 135 13.48 -0.04 9.18
C TRP A 135 14.89 -0.52 8.81
N HIS A 136 15.00 -1.39 7.80
CA HIS A 136 16.28 -1.88 7.30
C HIS A 136 17.11 -0.75 6.71
N ALA A 137 16.53 0.07 5.84
CA ALA A 137 17.21 1.21 5.18
C ALA A 137 17.76 2.23 6.19
N ARG A 138 17.04 2.48 7.30
CA ARG A 138 17.48 3.39 8.37
C ARG A 138 18.62 2.84 9.22
N ARG A 139 18.79 1.51 9.29
CA ARG A 139 19.77 0.85 10.18
C ARG A 139 21.02 0.37 9.46
N ALA A 140 20.89 -0.03 8.21
CA ALA A 140 22.01 -0.56 7.44
C ALA A 140 22.94 0.58 6.97
N PRO A 141 24.26 0.45 7.22
CA PRO A 141 25.21 1.50 6.87
C PRO A 141 25.23 1.79 5.38
N GLY A 142 25.19 3.07 5.01
CA GLY A 142 25.34 3.54 3.62
C GLY A 142 24.09 3.44 2.75
N ILE A 143 22.98 2.86 3.23
CA ILE A 143 21.72 2.79 2.48
C ILE A 143 21.06 4.16 2.43
N MET A 144 20.91 4.81 3.58
CA MET A 144 20.40 6.18 3.69
C MET A 144 21.43 7.08 4.35
N ASP A 145 21.44 8.35 3.98
CA ASP A 145 22.28 9.35 4.65
C ASP A 145 21.78 9.60 6.06
N PRO A 146 22.68 9.64 7.09
CA PRO A 146 22.29 9.93 8.47
C PRO A 146 21.51 11.25 8.61
N GLU A 147 21.89 12.27 7.82
CA GLU A 147 21.19 13.57 7.81
C GLU A 147 19.74 13.45 7.36
N VAL A 148 19.46 12.58 6.39
CA VAL A 148 18.09 12.28 5.92
C VAL A 148 17.32 11.51 6.98
N VAL A 149 17.96 10.51 7.61
CA VAL A 149 17.36 9.68 8.67
C VAL A 149 16.93 10.53 9.86
N ASP A 150 17.80 11.48 10.29
CA ASP A 150 17.60 12.33 11.47
C ASP A 150 16.83 13.62 11.16
N SER A 151 16.57 13.90 9.88
CA SER A 151 15.73 15.04 9.48
C SER A 151 14.32 14.92 10.04
N GLN A 152 13.61 16.05 10.13
CA GLN A 152 12.19 16.04 10.50
C GLN A 152 11.37 15.18 9.56
N ALA A 153 11.60 15.26 8.25
CA ALA A 153 10.92 14.47 7.24
C ALA A 153 11.19 12.96 7.38
N GLY A 154 12.45 12.59 7.69
CA GLY A 154 12.84 11.20 7.94
C GLY A 154 12.16 10.60 9.17
N ARG A 155 12.07 11.37 10.27
CA ARG A 155 11.35 10.96 11.49
C ARG A 155 9.83 10.87 11.22
N GLU A 156 9.26 11.83 10.52
CA GLU A 156 7.84 11.83 10.15
C GLU A 156 7.49 10.61 9.30
N GLY A 157 8.30 10.30 8.29
CA GLY A 157 8.15 9.10 7.45
C GLY A 157 8.19 7.81 8.27
N TRP A 158 9.08 7.73 9.27
CA TRP A 158 9.17 6.58 10.17
C TRP A 158 7.91 6.41 11.03
N TYR A 159 7.47 7.47 11.73
CA TYR A 159 6.26 7.41 12.54
C TYR A 159 5.01 7.14 11.70
N ARG A 160 4.92 7.72 10.52
CA ARG A 160 3.84 7.47 9.56
C ARG A 160 3.77 5.98 9.19
N SER A 161 4.89 5.35 8.84
CA SER A 161 4.95 3.93 8.47
C SER A 161 4.49 3.04 9.62
N LEU A 162 4.97 3.29 10.84
CA LEU A 162 4.55 2.55 12.03
C LEU A 162 3.06 2.71 12.34
N LEU A 163 2.54 3.94 12.24
CA LEU A 163 1.12 4.23 12.50
C LEU A 163 0.21 3.56 11.46
N ILE A 164 0.57 3.63 10.18
CA ILE A 164 -0.20 2.97 9.10
C ILE A 164 -0.27 1.46 9.36
N THR A 165 0.88 0.83 9.64
CA THR A 165 0.93 -0.60 9.95
C THR A 165 0.14 -0.93 11.20
N GLY A 166 0.26 -0.13 12.26
CA GLY A 166 -0.50 -0.28 13.49
C GLY A 166 -2.01 -0.21 13.27
N VAL A 167 -2.48 0.77 12.47
CA VAL A 167 -3.90 0.89 12.13
C VAL A 167 -4.39 -0.34 11.35
N PHE A 168 -3.65 -0.82 10.33
CA PHE A 168 -4.05 -2.02 9.61
C PHE A 168 -4.10 -3.26 10.50
N LEU A 169 -3.16 -3.43 11.42
CA LEU A 169 -3.17 -4.55 12.38
C LEU A 169 -4.35 -4.47 13.35
N ILE A 170 -4.68 -3.27 13.85
CA ILE A 170 -5.86 -3.06 14.71
C ILE A 170 -7.15 -3.36 13.94
N VAL A 171 -7.27 -2.83 12.71
CA VAL A 171 -8.45 -3.07 11.86
C VAL A 171 -8.56 -4.54 11.47
N PHE A 172 -7.45 -5.24 11.27
CA PHE A 172 -7.43 -6.68 11.04
C PHE A 172 -8.04 -7.45 12.22
N VAL A 173 -7.62 -7.13 13.45
CA VAL A 173 -8.21 -7.75 14.66
C VAL A 173 -9.70 -7.42 14.79
N ILE A 174 -10.10 -6.18 14.51
CA ILE A 174 -11.52 -5.78 14.52
C ILE A 174 -12.30 -6.56 13.44
N ALA A 175 -11.75 -6.74 12.24
CA ALA A 175 -12.39 -7.47 11.14
C ALA A 175 -12.66 -8.95 11.50
N LEU A 176 -11.78 -9.57 12.29
CA LEU A 176 -11.98 -10.95 12.78
C LEU A 176 -13.12 -11.05 13.82
N LEU A 177 -13.33 -9.98 14.60
CA LEU A 177 -14.32 -9.96 15.68
C LEU A 177 -15.67 -9.37 15.22
N MET A 178 -15.64 -8.32 14.39
CA MET A 178 -16.78 -7.53 13.95
C MET A 178 -16.62 -7.13 12.47
N PRO A 179 -16.85 -8.04 11.51
CA PRO A 179 -16.58 -7.78 10.09
C PRO A 179 -17.47 -6.66 9.53
N GLN A 180 -18.73 -6.57 10.03
CA GLN A 180 -19.64 -5.51 9.62
C GLN A 180 -19.18 -4.18 10.21
N GLY A 181 -18.64 -3.32 9.34
CA GLY A 181 -18.14 -2.01 9.72
C GLY A 181 -16.63 -1.91 9.93
N ALA A 182 -15.88 -3.02 9.89
CA ALA A 182 -14.42 -2.98 9.99
C ALA A 182 -13.78 -2.03 8.95
N THR A 183 -14.35 -1.95 7.74
CA THR A 183 -13.90 -1.05 6.68
C THR A 183 -14.00 0.44 7.04
N TRP A 184 -14.93 0.83 7.91
CA TRP A 184 -15.04 2.22 8.39
C TRP A 184 -13.83 2.64 9.24
N PHE A 185 -13.20 1.69 9.95
CA PHE A 185 -11.99 1.96 10.72
C PHE A 185 -10.77 2.28 9.85
N LEU A 186 -10.81 1.98 8.55
CA LEU A 186 -9.78 2.43 7.60
C LEU A 186 -9.74 3.96 7.49
N LEU A 187 -10.82 4.66 7.85
CA LEU A 187 -10.81 6.12 7.95
C LEU A 187 -9.85 6.66 9.02
N LEU A 188 -9.41 5.82 9.97
CA LEU A 188 -8.35 6.16 10.93
C LEU A 188 -7.03 6.51 10.22
N GLN A 189 -6.82 6.03 9.00
CA GLN A 189 -5.67 6.42 8.17
C GLN A 189 -5.60 7.93 7.93
N LEU A 190 -6.74 8.62 7.89
CA LEU A 190 -6.78 10.09 7.73
C LEU A 190 -6.14 10.85 8.90
N ALA A 191 -6.10 10.22 10.09
CA ALA A 191 -5.48 10.81 11.28
C ALA A 191 -3.98 10.54 11.38
N VAL A 192 -3.43 9.65 10.55
CA VAL A 192 -2.03 9.23 10.63
C VAL A 192 -1.08 10.39 10.34
N ASP A 193 -1.29 11.15 9.27
CA ASP A 193 -0.40 12.23 8.86
C ASP A 193 -0.26 13.33 9.94
N PRO A 194 -1.35 13.90 10.51
CA PRO A 194 -1.22 14.90 11.55
C PRO A 194 -0.59 14.36 12.84
N ILE A 195 -0.79 13.08 13.17
CA ILE A 195 -0.17 12.45 14.35
C ILE A 195 1.32 12.23 14.10
N ALA A 196 1.71 11.69 12.95
CA ALA A 196 3.12 11.47 12.59
C ALA A 196 3.91 12.79 12.59
N ALA A 197 3.34 13.85 12.01
CA ALA A 197 3.95 15.18 12.01
C ALA A 197 4.14 15.76 13.43
N ARG A 198 3.20 15.52 14.35
CA ARG A 198 3.34 15.95 15.76
C ARG A 198 4.42 15.17 16.50
N LEU A 199 4.51 13.85 16.28
CA LEU A 199 5.52 12.99 16.90
C LEU A 199 6.94 13.32 16.42
N ALA A 200 7.10 13.67 15.14
CA ALA A 200 8.40 14.02 14.56
C ALA A 200 8.97 15.36 15.05
N ARG A 201 8.12 16.26 15.59
CA ARG A 201 8.52 17.57 16.13
C ARG A 201 9.05 17.52 17.58
N ARG A 202 8.86 16.39 18.24
CA ARG A 202 9.39 16.14 19.60
C ARG A 202 10.74 15.45 19.54
#